data_33eb3698944350c23dc1d1d556731774
#
_entry.id   33eb3698944350c23dc1d1d556731774
#
_cell.length_a   1.000
_cell.length_b   1.000
_cell.length_c   1.000
_cell.angle_alpha   90.00
_cell.angle_beta   90.00
_cell.angle_gamma   90.00
#
_symmetry.space_group_name_H-M   'P 1'
#
loop_
_entity.id
_entity.type
_entity.pdbx_description
1 polymer ?
#
loop_
_entity_poly.entity_id
_entity_poly.type
_entity_poly.pdbx_seq_one_letter_code
_entity_poly.pdbx_strand_id
1 'polypeptide(L)'
;DALKKVGLEDDCFYQSPFDLSGGQKRRAAIAGVLAMRPEIMILDEPTAGLDPKGRDDILNLISHLREETGMTIILVSHSMEDVAEHVSRILVMNRGMLIYDDEPRKVFAHYKELEKIGLAAPQVTYIMQQLRQDGYDVRTDCLTLDEAEEDILRALGKGGHAV
;
A
#
# COMPACT_ATOMS: atom_id res chain seq x y z
N ASP A 1 -10.61 -17.92 -16.56
CA ASP A 1 -9.25 -17.36 -16.49
C ASP A 1 -9.11 -16.27 -15.41
N ALA A 2 -9.98 -15.23 -15.37
CA ALA A 2 -9.86 -14.12 -14.43
C ALA A 2 -9.95 -14.57 -12.96
N LEU A 3 -10.85 -15.50 -12.60
CA LEU A 3 -10.97 -16.03 -11.24
C LEU A 3 -9.69 -16.76 -10.79
N LYS A 4 -9.04 -17.49 -11.69
CA LYS A 4 -7.74 -18.14 -11.39
C LYS A 4 -6.62 -17.13 -11.19
N LYS A 5 -6.58 -16.06 -11.98
CA LYS A 5 -5.59 -14.99 -11.85
C LYS A 5 -5.64 -14.26 -10.50
N VAL A 6 -6.81 -14.19 -9.89
CA VAL A 6 -6.95 -13.62 -8.54
C VAL A 6 -6.77 -14.66 -7.42
N GLY A 7 -6.36 -15.89 -7.74
CA GLY A 7 -6.09 -16.94 -6.75
C GLY A 7 -7.34 -17.50 -6.07
N LEU A 8 -8.49 -17.51 -6.77
CA LEU A 8 -9.67 -18.26 -6.31
C LEU A 8 -9.58 -19.70 -6.75
N GLU A 9 -9.85 -20.62 -5.83
CA GLU A 9 -9.88 -22.06 -6.08
C GLU A 9 -11.12 -22.45 -6.88
N ASP A 10 -11.03 -23.56 -7.61
CA ASP A 10 -12.10 -24.02 -8.54
C ASP A 10 -13.43 -24.29 -7.82
N ASP A 11 -13.40 -24.69 -6.54
CA ASP A 11 -14.59 -24.91 -5.73
C ASP A 11 -15.37 -23.62 -5.41
N CYS A 12 -14.69 -22.47 -5.39
CA CYS A 12 -15.31 -21.15 -5.21
C CYS A 12 -16.14 -20.71 -6.43
N PHE A 13 -15.87 -21.26 -7.64
CA PHE A 13 -16.47 -20.75 -8.88
C PHE A 13 -17.97 -20.97 -8.98
N TYR A 14 -18.49 -21.95 -8.28
CA TYR A 14 -19.91 -22.34 -8.30
C TYR A 14 -20.63 -22.03 -6.99
N GLN A 15 -19.92 -21.43 -6.03
CA GLN A 15 -20.51 -21.03 -4.76
C GLN A 15 -21.31 -19.74 -4.92
N SER A 16 -22.31 -19.56 -4.06
CA SER A 16 -23.00 -18.28 -3.95
C SER A 16 -22.02 -17.21 -3.47
N PRO A 17 -22.02 -15.98 -4.04
CA PRO A 17 -21.20 -14.88 -3.53
C PRO A 17 -21.45 -14.58 -2.05
N PHE A 18 -22.59 -14.97 -1.49
CA PHE A 18 -22.90 -14.78 -0.07
C PHE A 18 -22.13 -15.75 0.83
N ASP A 19 -21.74 -16.91 0.32
CA ASP A 19 -21.05 -17.96 1.07
C ASP A 19 -19.52 -17.76 1.06
N LEU A 20 -19.00 -16.86 0.21
CA LEU A 20 -17.60 -16.53 0.13
C LEU A 20 -17.14 -15.72 1.35
N SER A 21 -15.89 -15.91 1.79
CA SER A 21 -15.24 -15.06 2.78
C SER A 21 -15.06 -13.62 2.27
N GLY A 22 -14.76 -12.67 3.17
CA GLY A 22 -14.51 -11.28 2.78
C GLY A 22 -13.41 -11.13 1.73
N GLY A 23 -12.29 -11.82 1.92
CA GLY A 23 -11.18 -11.85 0.96
C GLY A 23 -11.56 -12.48 -0.38
N GLN A 24 -12.28 -13.61 -0.37
CA GLN A 24 -12.77 -14.25 -1.59
C GLN A 24 -13.76 -13.35 -2.36
N LYS A 25 -14.68 -12.67 -1.65
CA LYS A 25 -15.59 -11.67 -2.27
C LYS A 25 -14.80 -10.55 -2.96
N ARG A 26 -13.76 -10.04 -2.30
CA ARG A 26 -12.90 -8.99 -2.87
C ARG A 26 -12.15 -9.48 -4.11
N ARG A 27 -11.56 -10.67 -4.06
CA ARG A 27 -10.90 -11.31 -5.21
C ARG A 27 -11.87 -11.54 -6.37
N ALA A 28 -13.09 -12.00 -6.10
CA ALA A 28 -14.13 -12.20 -7.11
C ALA A 28 -14.53 -10.87 -7.79
N ALA A 29 -14.65 -9.79 -7.02
CA ALA A 29 -14.95 -8.46 -7.55
C ALA A 29 -13.82 -7.96 -8.45
N ILE A 30 -12.55 -8.10 -8.04
CA ILE A 30 -11.37 -7.76 -8.87
C ILE A 30 -11.37 -8.60 -10.15
N ALA A 31 -11.65 -9.91 -10.07
CA ALA A 31 -11.73 -10.78 -11.23
C ALA A 31 -12.81 -10.34 -12.24
N GLY A 32 -13.96 -9.86 -11.74
CA GLY A 32 -15.03 -9.34 -12.59
C GLY A 32 -14.58 -8.12 -13.43
N VAL A 33 -13.82 -7.21 -12.83
CA VAL A 33 -13.23 -6.07 -13.56
C VAL A 33 -12.12 -6.52 -14.48
N LEU A 34 -11.22 -7.40 -14.02
CA LEU A 34 -10.10 -7.94 -14.79
C LEU A 34 -10.55 -8.68 -16.06
N ALA A 35 -11.72 -9.33 -16.02
CA ALA A 35 -12.30 -10.03 -17.18
C ALA A 35 -12.57 -9.10 -18.37
N MET A 36 -12.79 -7.81 -18.13
CA MET A 36 -12.98 -6.81 -19.17
C MET A 36 -11.65 -6.36 -19.82
N ARG A 37 -10.50 -6.81 -19.31
CA ARG A 37 -9.15 -6.44 -19.77
C ARG A 37 -8.94 -4.92 -19.83
N PRO A 38 -9.17 -4.19 -18.73
CA PRO A 38 -9.05 -2.74 -18.72
C PRO A 38 -7.57 -2.33 -18.86
N GLU A 39 -7.31 -1.17 -19.45
CA GLU A 39 -5.99 -0.53 -19.43
C GLU A 39 -5.74 0.19 -18.10
N ILE A 40 -6.81 0.64 -17.45
CA ILE A 40 -6.77 1.33 -16.16
C ILE A 40 -7.79 0.68 -15.23
N MET A 41 -7.36 0.31 -14.02
CA MET A 41 -8.22 -0.22 -12.95
C MET A 41 -8.18 0.74 -11.76
N ILE A 42 -9.35 1.13 -11.27
CA ILE A 42 -9.49 1.97 -10.07
C ILE A 42 -10.02 1.08 -8.95
N LEU A 43 -9.29 1.04 -7.84
CA LEU A 43 -9.64 0.27 -6.64
C LEU A 43 -9.85 1.24 -5.47
N ASP A 44 -11.09 1.35 -5.02
CA ASP A 44 -11.46 2.20 -3.90
C ASP A 44 -11.54 1.36 -2.63
N GLU A 45 -10.65 1.67 -1.67
CA GLU A 45 -10.51 1.00 -0.38
C GLU A 45 -10.49 -0.55 -0.50
N PRO A 46 -9.60 -1.14 -1.33
CA PRO A 46 -9.67 -2.58 -1.63
C PRO A 46 -9.36 -3.47 -0.41
N THR A 47 -8.75 -2.93 0.63
CA THR A 47 -8.35 -3.63 1.86
C THR A 47 -9.30 -3.38 3.04
N ALA A 48 -10.30 -2.51 2.88
CA ALA A 48 -11.21 -2.15 3.96
C ALA A 48 -11.97 -3.37 4.53
N GLY A 49 -11.94 -3.51 5.86
CA GLY A 49 -12.65 -4.57 6.58
C GLY A 49 -12.01 -5.96 6.48
N LEU A 50 -10.81 -6.08 5.95
CA LEU A 50 -10.02 -7.31 5.96
C LEU A 50 -9.14 -7.38 7.22
N ASP A 51 -8.84 -8.59 7.65
CA ASP A 51 -7.80 -8.86 8.62
C ASP A 51 -6.41 -8.58 8.03
N PRO A 52 -5.35 -8.44 8.84
CA PRO A 52 -4.01 -8.10 8.34
C PRO A 52 -3.53 -9.01 7.21
N LYS A 53 -3.70 -10.31 7.35
CA LYS A 53 -3.30 -11.28 6.31
C LYS A 53 -4.08 -11.08 5.02
N GLY A 54 -5.41 -10.92 5.10
CA GLY A 54 -6.26 -10.69 3.94
C GLY A 54 -5.92 -9.37 3.23
N ARG A 55 -5.51 -8.35 4.00
CA ARG A 55 -5.01 -7.07 3.47
C ARG A 55 -3.75 -7.28 2.64
N ASP A 56 -2.73 -7.92 3.21
CA ASP A 56 -1.46 -8.20 2.54
C ASP A 56 -1.68 -9.05 1.28
N ASP A 57 -2.51 -10.07 1.37
CA ASP A 57 -2.88 -10.94 0.24
C ASP A 57 -3.51 -10.16 -0.92
N ILE A 58 -4.35 -9.16 -0.65
CA ILE A 58 -4.98 -8.32 -1.69
C ILE A 58 -3.98 -7.33 -2.28
N LEU A 59 -3.13 -6.70 -1.47
CA LEU A 59 -2.12 -5.76 -1.97
C LEU A 59 -1.06 -6.46 -2.83
N ASN A 60 -0.60 -7.63 -2.40
CA ASN A 60 0.30 -8.47 -3.20
C ASN A 60 -0.34 -8.92 -4.52
N LEU A 61 -1.62 -9.30 -4.49
CA LEU A 61 -2.36 -9.62 -5.71
C LEU A 61 -2.41 -8.44 -6.68
N ILE A 62 -2.71 -7.24 -6.17
CA ILE A 62 -2.78 -6.00 -6.98
C ILE A 62 -1.41 -5.70 -7.62
N SER A 63 -0.33 -5.81 -6.84
CA SER A 63 1.04 -5.62 -7.33
C SER A 63 1.40 -6.62 -8.43
N HIS A 64 1.10 -7.91 -8.20
CA HIS A 64 1.32 -8.97 -9.18
C HIS A 64 0.52 -8.76 -10.48
N LEU A 65 -0.76 -8.39 -10.37
CA LEU A 65 -1.59 -8.10 -11.54
C LEU A 65 -1.03 -6.93 -12.37
N ARG A 66 -0.53 -5.89 -11.72
CA ARG A 66 0.13 -4.76 -12.40
C ARG A 66 1.36 -5.22 -13.17
N GLU A 67 2.21 -6.03 -12.55
CA GLU A 67 3.43 -6.56 -13.18
C GLU A 67 3.12 -7.49 -14.35
N GLU A 68 2.16 -8.40 -14.20
CA GLU A 68 1.79 -9.37 -15.23
C GLU A 68 1.13 -8.71 -16.45
N THR A 69 0.30 -7.71 -16.24
CA THR A 69 -0.54 -7.14 -17.31
C THR A 69 -0.05 -5.81 -17.85
N GLY A 70 0.83 -5.11 -17.12
CA GLY A 70 1.27 -3.76 -17.45
C GLY A 70 0.17 -2.69 -17.34
N MET A 71 -1.01 -3.03 -16.77
CA MET A 71 -2.10 -2.07 -16.59
C MET A 71 -1.75 -0.98 -15.58
N THR A 72 -2.37 0.18 -15.72
CA THR A 72 -2.32 1.23 -14.70
C THR A 72 -3.32 0.92 -13.61
N ILE A 73 -2.87 0.85 -12.35
CA ILE A 73 -3.74 0.69 -11.19
C ILE A 73 -3.75 1.97 -10.37
N ILE A 74 -4.94 2.50 -10.12
CA ILE A 74 -5.17 3.64 -9.22
C ILE A 74 -5.76 3.09 -7.94
N LEU A 75 -5.01 3.20 -6.85
CA LEU A 75 -5.41 2.78 -5.52
C LEU A 75 -5.89 4.01 -4.73
N VAL A 76 -7.15 4.00 -4.31
CA VAL A 76 -7.66 4.97 -3.34
C VAL A 76 -7.64 4.32 -1.97
N SER A 77 -6.92 4.89 -1.03
CA SER A 77 -6.77 4.36 0.32
C SER A 77 -6.52 5.48 1.33
N HIS A 78 -6.91 5.23 2.58
CA HIS A 78 -6.56 6.03 3.74
C HIS A 78 -5.46 5.38 4.60
N SER A 79 -4.97 4.20 4.21
CA SER A 79 -3.81 3.56 4.84
C SER A 79 -2.52 4.10 4.24
N MET A 80 -1.81 4.89 5.00
CA MET A 80 -0.57 5.50 4.52
C MET A 80 0.57 4.47 4.40
N GLU A 81 0.53 3.42 5.20
CA GLU A 81 1.45 2.29 5.12
C GLU A 81 1.30 1.56 3.77
N ASP A 82 0.06 1.20 3.38
CA ASP A 82 -0.21 0.54 2.09
C ASP A 82 0.25 1.40 0.92
N VAL A 83 -0.06 2.71 1.00
CA VAL A 83 0.31 3.66 -0.04
C VAL A 83 1.84 3.79 -0.10
N ALA A 84 2.53 3.87 1.04
CA ALA A 84 3.99 3.99 1.07
C ALA A 84 4.72 2.80 0.44
N GLU A 85 4.18 1.59 0.65
CA GLU A 85 4.83 0.34 0.25
C GLU A 85 4.49 -0.09 -1.19
N HIS A 86 3.25 0.13 -1.64
CA HIS A 86 2.74 -0.50 -2.86
C HIS A 86 2.60 0.43 -4.07
N VAL A 87 2.78 1.76 -3.91
CA VAL A 87 2.62 2.69 -5.04
C VAL A 87 3.92 3.38 -5.41
N SER A 88 4.05 3.74 -6.69
CA SER A 88 5.20 4.49 -7.21
C SER A 88 4.94 6.00 -7.30
N ARG A 89 3.67 6.44 -7.20
CA ARG A 89 3.26 7.84 -7.33
C ARG A 89 2.03 8.09 -6.48
N ILE A 90 2.01 9.22 -5.79
CA ILE A 90 0.89 9.64 -4.94
C ILE A 90 0.29 10.93 -5.50
N LEU A 91 -1.02 10.93 -5.61
CA LEU A 91 -1.84 12.10 -5.89
C LEU A 91 -2.60 12.48 -4.63
N VAL A 92 -2.26 13.58 -3.99
CA VAL A 92 -2.96 14.07 -2.79
C VAL A 92 -4.03 15.07 -3.22
N MET A 93 -5.29 14.71 -2.94
CA MET A 93 -6.44 15.56 -3.23
C MET A 93 -6.99 16.20 -1.95
N ASN A 94 -7.26 17.51 -2.01
CA ASN A 94 -7.94 18.22 -0.93
C ASN A 94 -8.95 19.21 -1.52
N ARG A 95 -10.21 19.12 -1.09
CA ARG A 95 -11.32 19.98 -1.53
C ARG A 95 -11.42 20.13 -3.05
N GLY A 96 -11.23 19.02 -3.77
CA GLY A 96 -11.29 18.97 -5.24
C GLY A 96 -10.05 19.50 -5.96
N MET A 97 -9.00 19.87 -5.25
CA MET A 97 -7.73 20.32 -5.82
C MET A 97 -6.63 19.28 -5.60
N LEU A 98 -5.77 19.12 -6.59
CA LEU A 98 -4.55 18.34 -6.49
C LEU A 98 -3.51 19.17 -5.73
N ILE A 99 -3.07 18.67 -4.56
CA ILE A 99 -2.13 19.37 -3.66
C ILE A 99 -0.70 18.87 -3.89
N TYR A 100 -0.53 17.55 -4.01
CA TYR A 100 0.75 16.92 -4.30
C TYR A 100 0.58 15.88 -5.41
N ASP A 101 1.61 15.74 -6.21
CA ASP A 101 1.74 14.75 -7.28
C ASP A 101 3.23 14.40 -7.41
N ASP A 102 3.67 13.38 -6.67
CA ASP A 102 5.08 12.98 -6.65
C ASP A 102 5.25 11.54 -6.11
N GLU A 103 6.49 11.11 -6.01
CA GLU A 103 6.87 9.84 -5.38
C GLU A 103 6.53 9.84 -3.87
N PRO A 104 6.26 8.65 -3.27
CA PRO A 104 5.90 8.55 -1.85
C PRO A 104 6.88 9.27 -0.91
N ARG A 105 8.20 9.11 -1.09
CA ARG A 105 9.20 9.75 -0.22
C ARG A 105 9.10 11.28 -0.21
N LYS A 106 8.84 11.87 -1.36
CA LYS A 106 8.71 13.32 -1.49
C LYS A 106 7.40 13.82 -0.89
N VAL A 107 6.31 13.09 -1.12
CA VAL A 107 5.02 13.45 -0.54
C VAL A 107 5.05 13.35 0.98
N PHE A 108 5.55 12.25 1.55
CA PHE A 108 5.62 12.08 2.99
C PHE A 108 6.68 12.94 3.69
N ALA A 109 7.64 13.50 2.97
CA ALA A 109 8.51 14.54 3.51
C ALA A 109 7.71 15.78 3.97
N HIS A 110 6.52 16.01 3.40
CA HIS A 110 5.60 17.07 3.77
C HIS A 110 4.57 16.65 4.84
N TYR A 111 4.92 15.70 5.73
CA TYR A 111 3.98 15.12 6.70
C TYR A 111 3.24 16.18 7.55
N LYS A 112 3.92 17.28 7.94
CA LYS A 112 3.30 18.37 8.71
C LYS A 112 2.23 19.14 7.93
N GLU A 113 2.40 19.27 6.63
CA GLU A 113 1.41 19.88 5.73
C GLU A 113 0.25 18.92 5.48
N LEU A 114 0.53 17.62 5.35
CA LEU A 114 -0.50 16.58 5.22
C LEU A 114 -1.40 16.54 6.47
N GLU A 115 -0.81 16.64 7.68
CA GLU A 115 -1.58 16.71 8.94
C GLU A 115 -2.56 17.89 8.96
N LYS A 116 -2.16 19.07 8.47
CA LYS A 116 -3.04 20.25 8.42
C LYS A 116 -4.30 20.04 7.57
N ILE A 117 -4.24 19.11 6.62
CA ILE A 117 -5.40 18.78 5.77
C ILE A 117 -6.08 17.47 6.21
N GLY A 118 -5.69 16.92 7.36
CA GLY A 118 -6.31 15.72 7.95
C GLY A 118 -5.78 14.40 7.43
N LEU A 119 -4.61 14.39 6.75
CA LEU A 119 -3.92 13.19 6.33
C LEU A 119 -2.75 12.91 7.27
N ALA A 120 -2.42 11.63 7.45
CA ALA A 120 -1.22 11.20 8.16
C ALA A 120 -0.06 10.89 7.19
N ALA A 121 1.11 10.62 7.74
CA ALA A 121 2.18 9.89 7.08
C ALA A 121 2.27 8.48 7.68
N PRO A 122 3.05 7.55 7.11
CA PRO A 122 3.34 6.28 7.75
C PRO A 122 3.92 6.49 9.15
N GLN A 123 3.57 5.62 10.11
CA GLN A 123 4.05 5.75 11.49
C GLN A 123 5.57 5.78 11.60
N VAL A 124 6.25 5.03 10.75
CA VAL A 124 7.71 5.01 10.67
C VAL A 124 8.30 6.39 10.40
N THR A 125 7.64 7.22 9.60
CA THR A 125 8.09 8.59 9.33
C THR A 125 8.20 9.42 10.62
N TYR A 126 7.21 9.33 11.50
CA TYR A 126 7.21 10.05 12.79
C TYR A 126 8.30 9.53 13.72
N ILE A 127 8.48 8.21 13.79
CA ILE A 127 9.52 7.59 14.63
C ILE A 127 10.91 8.05 14.18
N MET A 128 11.20 8.01 12.89
CA MET A 128 12.50 8.39 12.35
C MET A 128 12.76 9.89 12.52
N GLN A 129 11.75 10.72 12.37
CA GLN A 129 11.85 12.16 12.64
C GLN A 129 12.15 12.44 14.13
N GLN A 130 11.50 11.72 15.05
CA GLN A 130 11.76 11.87 16.48
C GLN A 130 13.18 11.41 16.85
N LEU A 131 13.63 10.26 16.35
CA LEU A 131 14.99 9.78 16.59
C LEU A 131 16.05 10.78 16.07
N ARG A 132 15.80 11.41 14.93
CA ARG A 132 16.70 12.45 14.40
C ARG A 132 16.75 13.67 15.30
N GLN A 133 15.59 14.10 15.86
CA GLN A 133 15.52 15.21 16.82
C GLN A 133 16.23 14.88 18.13
N ASP A 134 16.18 13.62 18.58
CA ASP A 134 16.86 13.13 19.77
C ASP A 134 18.38 12.97 19.58
N GLY A 135 18.90 13.27 18.38
CA GLY A 135 20.33 13.30 18.07
C GLY A 135 20.89 12.03 17.47
N TYR A 136 20.07 11.03 17.13
CA TYR A 136 20.54 9.86 16.42
C TYR A 136 20.79 10.17 14.93
N ASP A 137 21.84 9.58 14.37
CA ASP A 137 22.17 9.76 12.94
C ASP A 137 21.38 8.80 12.06
N VAL A 138 20.06 9.01 12.02
CA VAL A 138 19.12 8.24 11.22
C VAL A 138 18.56 9.05 10.05
N ARG A 139 18.18 8.35 8.99
CA ARG A 139 17.44 8.93 7.86
C ARG A 139 16.02 9.26 8.30
N THR A 140 15.41 10.26 7.67
CA THR A 140 14.03 10.68 7.96
C THR A 140 13.06 10.38 6.81
N ASP A 141 13.54 9.72 5.77
CA ASP A 141 12.79 9.38 4.56
C ASP A 141 12.41 7.89 4.47
N CYS A 142 12.56 7.13 5.55
CA CYS A 142 12.12 5.75 5.63
C CYS A 142 10.59 5.67 5.51
N LEU A 143 10.12 4.75 4.67
CA LEU A 143 8.71 4.54 4.40
C LEU A 143 8.18 3.24 4.97
N THR A 144 9.06 2.23 5.16
CA THR A 144 8.71 0.91 5.67
C THR A 144 9.42 0.62 6.99
N LEU A 145 8.91 -0.36 7.73
CA LEU A 145 9.54 -0.81 8.98
C LEU A 145 10.93 -1.40 8.73
N ASP A 146 11.11 -2.15 7.64
CA ASP A 146 12.39 -2.76 7.28
C ASP A 146 13.46 -1.70 7.02
N GLU A 147 13.11 -0.64 6.27
CA GLU A 147 14.03 0.48 6.04
C GLU A 147 14.42 1.19 7.34
N ALA A 148 13.46 1.37 8.25
CA ALA A 148 13.71 2.01 9.53
C ALA A 148 14.58 1.13 10.43
N GLU A 149 14.30 -0.19 10.49
CA GLU A 149 15.11 -1.15 11.27
C GLU A 149 16.56 -1.14 10.79
N GLU A 150 16.79 -1.27 9.49
CA GLU A 150 18.13 -1.25 8.91
C GLU A 150 18.89 0.02 9.29
N ASP A 151 18.24 1.17 9.16
CA ASP A 151 18.88 2.45 9.41
C ASP A 151 19.13 2.71 10.90
N ILE A 152 18.22 2.31 11.78
CA ILE A 152 18.39 2.37 13.23
C ILE A 152 19.56 1.46 13.67
N LEU A 153 19.63 0.22 13.18
CA LEU A 153 20.72 -0.69 13.47
C LEU A 153 22.07 -0.13 13.02
N ARG A 154 22.11 0.48 11.83
CA ARG A 154 23.29 1.21 11.33
C ARG A 154 23.69 2.32 12.29
N ALA A 155 22.75 3.19 12.69
CA ALA A 155 23.01 4.32 13.58
C ALA A 155 23.49 3.90 14.98
N LEU A 156 23.06 2.74 15.47
CA LEU A 156 23.48 2.16 16.75
C LEU A 156 24.81 1.39 16.67
N GLY A 157 25.48 1.36 15.52
CA GLY A 157 26.71 0.60 15.31
C GLY A 157 26.54 -0.93 15.33
N LYS A 158 25.31 -1.43 15.18
CA LYS A 158 24.96 -2.86 15.15
C LYS A 158 24.68 -3.37 13.73
N GLY A 159 24.79 -2.52 12.73
CA GLY A 159 24.58 -2.86 11.32
C GLY A 159 25.78 -3.63 10.75
N GLY A 160 25.78 -4.94 10.90
CA GLY A 160 26.84 -5.77 10.35
C GLY A 160 26.77 -7.24 10.72
N HIS A 161 25.60 -7.85 10.74
CA HIS A 161 25.44 -9.30 10.58
C HIS A 161 24.06 -9.60 10.00
N ALA A 162 23.99 -9.57 8.65
CA ALA A 162 22.97 -10.33 7.95
C ALA A 162 23.40 -11.81 8.02
N VAL A 163 22.56 -12.64 8.58
CA VAL A 163 22.62 -14.10 8.44
C VAL A 163 21.79 -14.48 7.23
#